data_b7c300a2aaac561ad68f1c0e4c8729cb
#
_entry.id   b7c300a2aaac561ad68f1c0e4c8729cb
#
_cell.length_a   1.000
_cell.length_b   1.000
_cell.length_c   1.000
_cell.angle_alpha   90.00
_cell.angle_beta   90.00
_cell.angle_gamma   90.00
#
_symmetry.space_group_name_H-M   'P 1'
#
loop_
_entity.id
_entity.type
_entity.pdbx_description
1 polymer ?
#
loop_
_entity_poly.entity_id
_entity_poly.type
_entity_poly.pdbx_seq_one_letter_code
_entity_poly.pdbx_strand_id
1 'polypeptide(L)'
;MNSSPSVDVIIVAFNSGDWLARAVNSALAANAVDKVIIVDNASTDHSIHSLPINARILVLRNEVNLGFATAVNRGGSVATAPNLLILNPDCLVGPEDVSALLSTRALQTDVGIISAQLLNSDGSAQLQSLRRDPTPKRAIAESLGWRAAGIHMRAPTMPTVVEVEACSGALMLLEKSVFDSLNGFDEDYFLHCEDLDLCRRARQLKLRVLVDTRVRVVHDKGTSSSAVPRLVAQAKYRGMLRYFEKFDAAQTSWPLRRVVYLGAWLRYRLALLRSSF
;
A
#
# COMPACT_ATOMS: atom_id res chain seq x y z
N MET A 1 22.61 23.87 8.09
CA MET A 1 22.95 22.44 8.22
C MET A 1 21.88 21.68 7.47
N ASN A 2 22.19 21.17 6.27
CA ASN A 2 21.24 20.28 5.59
C ASN A 2 21.20 18.96 6.39
N SER A 3 20.19 18.79 7.23
CA SER A 3 19.94 17.49 7.84
C SER A 3 19.72 16.49 6.72
N SER A 4 20.44 15.38 6.74
CA SER A 4 20.20 14.28 5.81
C SER A 4 18.69 13.93 5.85
N PRO A 5 18.06 13.66 4.70
CA PRO A 5 16.64 13.35 4.67
C PRO A 5 16.38 12.13 5.56
N SER A 6 15.52 12.29 6.59
CA SER A 6 15.16 11.22 7.53
C SER A 6 13.75 10.72 7.26
N VAL A 7 13.49 9.46 7.60
CA VAL A 7 12.26 8.74 7.33
C VAL A 7 11.76 8.06 8.60
N ASP A 8 10.51 8.29 8.98
CA ASP A 8 9.79 7.45 9.92
C ASP A 8 9.06 6.35 9.14
N VAL A 9 9.30 5.10 9.49
CA VAL A 9 8.66 3.94 8.86
C VAL A 9 7.41 3.57 9.66
N ILE A 10 6.26 3.46 9.01
CA ILE A 10 4.99 3.05 9.62
C ILE A 10 4.68 1.63 9.16
N ILE A 11 4.57 0.70 10.12
CA ILE A 11 4.21 -0.70 9.88
C ILE A 11 2.92 -1.00 10.65
N VAL A 12 1.88 -1.42 9.94
CA VAL A 12 0.63 -1.90 10.57
C VAL A 12 0.73 -3.41 10.76
N ALA A 13 0.63 -3.86 12.01
CA ALA A 13 0.68 -5.27 12.37
C ALA A 13 -0.72 -5.80 12.73
N PHE A 14 -1.07 -6.96 12.20
CA PHE A 14 -2.21 -7.76 12.61
C PHE A 14 -1.91 -9.23 12.38
N ASN A 15 -1.58 -9.97 13.45
CA ASN A 15 -1.22 -11.38 13.41
C ASN A 15 -0.17 -11.69 12.34
N SER A 16 0.94 -10.95 12.37
CA SER A 16 1.97 -10.96 11.32
C SER A 16 3.07 -12.00 11.55
N GLY A 17 3.02 -12.74 12.65
CA GLY A 17 4.01 -13.77 12.99
C GLY A 17 5.44 -13.24 12.98
N ASP A 18 6.37 -14.07 12.53
CA ASP A 18 7.81 -13.73 12.46
C ASP A 18 8.14 -12.68 11.39
N TRP A 19 7.24 -12.44 10.45
CA TRP A 19 7.47 -11.46 9.40
C TRP A 19 7.60 -10.04 9.96
N LEU A 20 6.84 -9.70 11.00
CA LEU A 20 6.93 -8.38 11.61
C LEU A 20 8.35 -8.08 12.10
N ALA A 21 8.96 -9.00 12.84
CA ALA A 21 10.33 -8.82 13.34
C ALA A 21 11.35 -8.69 12.21
N ARG A 22 11.19 -9.46 11.12
CA ARG A 22 12.04 -9.38 9.93
C ARG A 22 11.90 -8.03 9.22
N ALA A 23 10.66 -7.55 8.99
CA ALA A 23 10.40 -6.25 8.38
C ALA A 23 10.97 -5.10 9.22
N VAL A 24 10.75 -5.13 10.54
CA VAL A 24 11.29 -4.14 11.48
C VAL A 24 12.81 -4.12 11.46
N ASN A 25 13.47 -5.29 11.50
CA ASN A 25 14.93 -5.36 11.44
C ASN A 25 15.47 -4.85 10.10
N SER A 26 14.81 -5.15 8.97
CA SER A 26 15.20 -4.64 7.66
C SER A 26 15.07 -3.11 7.59
N ALA A 27 13.98 -2.55 8.14
CA ALA A 27 13.76 -1.12 8.20
C ALA A 27 14.78 -0.41 9.11
N LEU A 28 15.11 -0.98 10.27
CA LEU A 28 16.12 -0.43 11.19
C LEU A 28 17.55 -0.43 10.58
N ALA A 29 17.83 -1.38 9.69
CA ALA A 29 19.10 -1.48 8.99
C ALA A 29 19.16 -0.58 7.74
N ALA A 30 18.04 -0.07 7.27
CA ALA A 30 18.01 0.79 6.08
C ALA A 30 18.53 2.20 6.38
N ASN A 31 19.36 2.72 5.45
CA ASN A 31 19.87 4.07 5.52
C ASN A 31 18.73 5.10 5.42
N ALA A 32 18.88 6.24 6.09
CA ALA A 32 17.91 7.33 6.23
C ALA A 32 16.68 7.02 7.12
N VAL A 33 16.52 5.81 7.66
CA VAL A 33 15.44 5.51 8.60
C VAL A 33 15.81 6.02 10.00
N ASP A 34 14.94 6.87 10.57
CA ASP A 34 15.07 7.42 11.92
C ASP A 34 14.35 6.53 12.93
N LYS A 35 13.05 6.29 12.75
CA LYS A 35 12.21 5.49 13.63
C LYS A 35 11.39 4.47 12.86
N VAL A 36 10.99 3.40 13.56
CA VAL A 36 9.98 2.44 13.10
C VAL A 36 8.79 2.51 14.05
N ILE A 37 7.66 3.00 13.54
CA ILE A 37 6.39 3.15 14.23
C ILE A 37 5.53 1.93 13.87
N ILE A 38 5.30 1.07 14.84
CA ILE A 38 4.48 -0.12 14.66
C ILE A 38 3.10 0.17 15.23
N VAL A 39 2.07 0.04 14.41
CA VAL A 39 0.68 0.14 14.87
C VAL A 39 0.11 -1.27 14.93
N ASP A 40 0.01 -1.79 16.15
CA ASP A 40 -0.57 -3.11 16.43
C ASP A 40 -2.10 -3.02 16.43
N ASN A 41 -2.71 -3.61 15.45
CA ASN A 41 -4.17 -3.64 15.24
C ASN A 41 -4.85 -4.75 16.05
N ALA A 42 -4.52 -4.89 17.34
CA ALA A 42 -5.02 -5.93 18.24
C ALA A 42 -4.58 -7.34 17.83
N SER A 43 -3.29 -7.54 17.58
CA SER A 43 -2.73 -8.87 17.33
C SER A 43 -2.89 -9.77 18.55
N THR A 44 -3.22 -11.03 18.30
CA THR A 44 -3.37 -12.08 19.32
C THR A 44 -2.26 -13.13 19.27
N ASP A 45 -1.39 -13.02 18.25
CA ASP A 45 -0.21 -13.88 18.09
C ASP A 45 1.02 -13.32 18.81
N HIS A 46 2.16 -13.97 18.62
CA HIS A 46 3.44 -13.58 19.22
C HIS A 46 4.16 -12.43 18.52
N SER A 47 3.64 -11.90 17.40
CA SER A 47 4.36 -10.97 16.52
C SER A 47 4.94 -9.73 17.24
N ILE A 48 4.18 -9.16 18.18
CA ILE A 48 4.65 -7.99 18.95
C ILE A 48 5.72 -8.37 19.99
N HIS A 49 5.64 -9.57 20.57
CA HIS A 49 6.62 -10.03 21.55
C HIS A 49 7.98 -10.41 20.92
N SER A 50 7.99 -10.69 19.61
CA SER A 50 9.20 -11.03 18.85
C SER A 50 10.01 -9.82 18.38
N LEU A 51 9.54 -8.60 18.68
CA LEU A 51 10.22 -7.37 18.27
C LEU A 51 11.56 -7.19 18.98
N PRO A 52 12.59 -6.68 18.30
CA PRO A 52 13.86 -6.37 18.93
C PRO A 52 13.73 -5.21 19.91
N ILE A 53 14.51 -5.23 20.97
CA ILE A 53 14.62 -4.09 21.90
C ILE A 53 15.49 -3.02 21.22
N ASN A 54 14.89 -1.90 20.82
CA ASN A 54 15.58 -0.82 20.14
C ASN A 54 14.88 0.51 20.44
N ALA A 55 15.65 1.55 20.80
CA ALA A 55 15.11 2.88 21.13
C ALA A 55 14.44 3.59 19.93
N ARG A 56 14.72 3.15 18.70
CA ARG A 56 14.07 3.66 17.48
C ARG A 56 12.73 3.00 17.18
N ILE A 57 12.25 2.08 18.00
CA ILE A 57 10.95 1.43 17.82
C ILE A 57 9.91 2.11 18.75
N LEU A 58 8.80 2.52 18.15
CA LEU A 58 7.61 2.97 18.86
C LEU A 58 6.44 2.02 18.53
N VAL A 59 5.83 1.42 19.56
CA VAL A 59 4.65 0.55 19.38
C VAL A 59 3.41 1.27 19.88
N LEU A 60 2.43 1.44 18.98
CA LEU A 60 1.08 1.93 19.30
C LEU A 60 0.12 0.75 19.23
N ARG A 61 -0.63 0.50 20.31
CA ARG A 61 -1.59 -0.61 20.37
C ARG A 61 -3.02 -0.10 20.21
N ASN A 62 -3.79 -0.77 19.38
CA ASN A 62 -5.23 -0.61 19.26
C ASN A 62 -5.93 -1.70 20.09
N GLU A 63 -7.06 -1.38 20.68
CA GLU A 63 -7.88 -2.35 21.44
C GLU A 63 -8.61 -3.32 20.49
N VAL A 64 -8.89 -2.87 19.27
CA VAL A 64 -9.56 -3.64 18.21
C VAL A 64 -8.88 -3.39 16.87
N ASN A 65 -9.09 -4.27 15.91
CA ASN A 65 -8.61 -4.05 14.54
C ASN A 65 -9.42 -2.93 13.87
N LEU A 66 -8.81 -1.76 13.74
CA LEU A 66 -9.40 -0.55 13.12
C LEU A 66 -9.28 -0.52 11.59
N GLY A 67 -8.64 -1.51 10.98
CA GLY A 67 -8.30 -1.52 9.55
C GLY A 67 -6.96 -0.84 9.26
N PHE A 68 -6.51 -0.99 8.01
CA PHE A 68 -5.19 -0.51 7.59
C PHE A 68 -5.12 1.02 7.52
N ALA A 69 -6.10 1.67 6.90
CA ALA A 69 -6.11 3.11 6.70
C ALA A 69 -6.03 3.88 8.04
N THR A 70 -6.92 3.57 8.99
CA THR A 70 -6.94 4.21 10.32
C THR A 70 -5.65 3.94 11.09
N ALA A 71 -5.12 2.73 11.00
CA ALA A 71 -3.86 2.40 11.67
C ALA A 71 -2.67 3.18 11.09
N VAL A 72 -2.56 3.30 9.76
CA VAL A 72 -1.51 4.15 9.14
C VAL A 72 -1.65 5.60 9.57
N ASN A 73 -2.87 6.15 9.58
CA ASN A 73 -3.12 7.53 10.02
C ASN A 73 -2.69 7.75 11.46
N ARG A 74 -2.97 6.78 12.36
CA ARG A 74 -2.51 6.82 13.74
C ARG A 74 -0.98 6.82 13.84
N GLY A 75 -0.29 6.01 13.04
CA GLY A 75 1.18 6.06 12.94
C GLY A 75 1.68 7.39 12.41
N GLY A 76 1.04 7.92 11.37
CA GLY A 76 1.37 9.20 10.77
C GLY A 76 1.22 10.39 11.71
N SER A 77 0.25 10.35 12.64
CA SER A 77 0.01 11.44 13.59
C SER A 77 1.12 11.60 14.63
N VAL A 78 1.90 10.57 14.91
CA VAL A 78 3.02 10.60 15.86
C VAL A 78 4.39 10.65 15.18
N ALA A 79 4.43 10.52 13.86
CA ALA A 79 5.64 10.62 13.08
C ALA A 79 6.19 12.05 13.06
N THR A 80 7.51 12.18 13.19
CA THR A 80 8.21 13.47 13.30
C THR A 80 9.20 13.73 12.19
N ALA A 81 9.62 12.69 11.45
CA ALA A 81 10.51 12.83 10.32
C ALA A 81 9.81 13.55 9.14
N PRO A 82 10.56 14.28 8.29
CA PRO A 82 10.00 14.96 7.13
C PRO A 82 9.43 14.02 6.07
N ASN A 83 9.81 12.75 6.10
CA ASN A 83 9.33 11.72 5.18
C ASN A 83 8.73 10.54 5.94
N LEU A 84 7.70 9.93 5.34
CA LEU A 84 7.06 8.72 5.82
C LEU A 84 7.27 7.59 4.82
N LEU A 85 7.63 6.42 5.31
CA LEU A 85 7.59 5.18 4.57
C LEU A 85 6.50 4.29 5.17
N ILE A 86 5.41 4.10 4.43
CA ILE A 86 4.42 3.08 4.76
C ILE A 86 4.97 1.76 4.26
N LEU A 87 5.08 0.76 5.14
CA LEU A 87 5.67 -0.54 4.82
C LEU A 87 4.80 -1.66 5.40
N ASN A 88 4.45 -2.64 4.58
CA ASN A 88 3.75 -3.82 5.08
C ASN A 88 4.65 -4.66 5.99
N PRO A 89 4.08 -5.41 6.97
CA PRO A 89 4.85 -6.24 7.89
C PRO A 89 5.52 -7.45 7.22
N ASP A 90 5.22 -7.74 5.97
CA ASP A 90 5.79 -8.80 5.14
C ASP A 90 6.64 -8.26 3.96
N CYS A 91 7.06 -6.98 4.05
CA CYS A 91 8.02 -6.35 3.14
C CYS A 91 9.42 -6.26 3.76
N LEU A 92 10.44 -6.57 2.98
CA LEU A 92 11.84 -6.51 3.41
C LEU A 92 12.61 -5.51 2.54
N VAL A 93 13.00 -4.37 3.11
CA VAL A 93 13.81 -3.36 2.44
C VAL A 93 15.31 -3.64 2.64
N GLY A 94 16.09 -3.42 1.59
CA GLY A 94 17.55 -3.46 1.67
C GLY A 94 18.12 -2.19 2.31
N PRO A 95 19.42 -2.22 2.70
CA PRO A 95 20.07 -1.08 3.36
C PRO A 95 20.00 0.22 2.56
N GLU A 96 20.09 0.17 1.24
CA GLU A 96 20.13 1.34 0.35
C GLU A 96 18.77 1.70 -0.28
N ASP A 97 17.73 0.86 -0.12
CA ASP A 97 16.48 1.02 -0.86
C ASP A 97 15.77 2.34 -0.51
N VAL A 98 15.70 2.69 0.78
CA VAL A 98 15.03 3.90 1.25
C VAL A 98 15.78 5.14 0.77
N SER A 99 17.11 5.16 0.89
CA SER A 99 17.95 6.27 0.42
C SER A 99 17.90 6.43 -1.10
N ALA A 100 17.82 5.33 -1.85
CA ALA A 100 17.66 5.36 -3.31
C ALA A 100 16.30 5.96 -3.73
N LEU A 101 15.20 5.60 -3.06
CA LEU A 101 13.89 6.19 -3.31
C LEU A 101 13.86 7.69 -2.99
N LEU A 102 14.47 8.11 -1.87
CA LEU A 102 14.60 9.53 -1.53
C LEU A 102 15.39 10.30 -2.60
N SER A 103 16.52 9.74 -3.04
CA SER A 103 17.36 10.33 -4.08
C SER A 103 16.61 10.45 -5.41
N THR A 104 15.89 9.40 -5.80
CA THR A 104 15.05 9.43 -7.02
C THR A 104 13.98 10.51 -6.93
N ARG A 105 13.31 10.61 -5.78
CA ARG A 105 12.28 11.65 -5.57
C ARG A 105 12.88 13.06 -5.65
N ALA A 106 14.04 13.28 -5.06
CA ALA A 106 14.72 14.59 -5.07
C ALA A 106 15.13 15.05 -6.47
N LEU A 107 15.34 14.12 -7.40
CA LEU A 107 15.68 14.42 -8.79
C LEU A 107 14.45 14.67 -9.70
N GLN A 108 13.25 14.54 -9.17
CA GLN A 108 11.99 14.69 -9.91
C GLN A 108 11.18 15.84 -9.30
N THR A 109 10.36 16.50 -10.12
CA THR A 109 9.43 17.54 -9.66
C THR A 109 8.05 16.94 -9.36
N ASP A 110 7.32 17.59 -8.44
CA ASP A 110 5.90 17.32 -8.15
C ASP A 110 5.61 15.86 -7.77
N VAL A 111 6.57 15.20 -7.13
CA VAL A 111 6.40 13.81 -6.68
C VAL A 111 5.65 13.79 -5.35
N GLY A 112 4.41 13.29 -5.39
CA GLY A 112 3.61 13.06 -4.19
C GLY A 112 3.95 11.75 -3.51
N ILE A 113 4.05 10.68 -4.29
CA ILE A 113 4.27 9.32 -3.79
C ILE A 113 5.31 8.62 -4.68
N ILE A 114 6.28 7.96 -4.06
CA ILE A 114 7.20 7.06 -4.77
C ILE A 114 7.20 5.68 -4.11
N SER A 115 7.28 4.63 -4.93
CA SER A 115 7.31 3.24 -4.52
C SER A 115 8.43 2.49 -5.23
N ALA A 116 8.64 1.23 -4.85
CA ALA A 116 9.59 0.30 -5.45
C ALA A 116 8.88 -0.76 -6.29
N GLN A 117 9.65 -1.51 -7.10
CA GLN A 117 9.18 -2.75 -7.70
C GLN A 117 9.08 -3.83 -6.62
N LEU A 118 7.87 -4.24 -6.29
CA LEU A 118 7.66 -5.36 -5.37
C LEU A 118 7.88 -6.69 -6.08
N LEU A 119 8.54 -7.61 -5.38
CA LEU A 119 8.85 -8.95 -5.84
C LEU A 119 8.14 -9.99 -4.99
N ASN A 120 7.73 -11.08 -5.59
CA ASN A 120 7.38 -12.31 -4.88
C ASN A 120 8.64 -12.98 -4.30
N SER A 121 8.49 -13.95 -3.40
CA SER A 121 9.61 -14.70 -2.81
C SER A 121 10.45 -15.47 -3.84
N ASP A 122 9.88 -15.77 -5.02
CA ASP A 122 10.58 -16.38 -6.16
C ASP A 122 11.33 -15.36 -7.04
N GLY A 123 11.34 -14.08 -6.68
CA GLY A 123 11.97 -13.00 -7.41
C GLY A 123 11.17 -12.45 -8.59
N SER A 124 10.00 -12.99 -8.89
CA SER A 124 9.12 -12.47 -9.94
C SER A 124 8.46 -11.14 -9.54
N ALA A 125 8.27 -10.25 -10.52
CA ALA A 125 7.65 -8.95 -10.27
C ALA A 125 6.16 -9.08 -9.93
N GLN A 126 5.74 -8.37 -8.87
CA GLN A 126 4.33 -8.31 -8.50
C GLN A 126 3.57 -7.33 -9.40
N LEU A 127 2.46 -7.78 -9.97
CA LEU A 127 1.60 -6.96 -10.85
C LEU A 127 1.04 -5.72 -10.15
N GLN A 128 0.86 -5.78 -8.82
CA GLN A 128 0.31 -4.67 -8.05
C GLN A 128 1.28 -3.50 -7.86
N SER A 129 2.57 -3.65 -8.21
CA SER A 129 3.55 -2.57 -8.11
C SER A 129 3.20 -1.40 -9.04
N LEU A 130 2.75 -1.70 -10.26
CA LEU A 130 2.44 -0.71 -11.28
C LEU A 130 0.98 -0.86 -11.72
N ARG A 131 0.15 0.11 -11.37
CA ARG A 131 -1.29 0.05 -11.64
C ARG A 131 -1.83 1.32 -12.30
N ARG A 132 -2.93 1.14 -13.02
CA ARG A 132 -3.85 2.19 -13.42
C ARG A 132 -5.08 2.19 -12.52
N ASP A 133 -5.83 3.27 -12.53
CA ASP A 133 -7.12 3.35 -11.83
C ASP A 133 -8.06 2.23 -12.31
N PRO A 134 -8.79 1.58 -11.40
CA PRO A 134 -9.73 0.52 -11.73
C PRO A 134 -11.06 1.10 -12.27
N THR A 135 -10.99 1.86 -13.39
CA THR A 135 -12.20 2.35 -14.04
C THR A 135 -13.07 1.18 -14.55
N PRO A 136 -14.40 1.37 -14.72
CA PRO A 136 -15.28 0.30 -15.22
C PRO A 136 -14.80 -0.34 -16.52
N LYS A 137 -14.30 0.46 -17.46
CA LYS A 137 -13.77 -0.02 -18.74
C LYS A 137 -12.54 -0.92 -18.55
N ARG A 138 -11.61 -0.51 -17.67
CA ARG A 138 -10.40 -1.28 -17.37
C ARG A 138 -10.72 -2.56 -16.59
N ALA A 139 -11.66 -2.50 -15.67
CA ALA A 139 -12.11 -3.68 -14.92
C ALA A 139 -12.74 -4.73 -15.84
N ILE A 140 -13.52 -4.31 -16.84
CA ILE A 140 -14.06 -5.19 -17.89
C ILE A 140 -12.93 -5.77 -18.74
N ALA A 141 -12.01 -4.93 -19.24
CA ALA A 141 -10.87 -5.37 -20.04
C ALA A 141 -10.00 -6.40 -19.30
N GLU A 142 -9.74 -6.16 -18.02
CA GLU A 142 -9.00 -7.10 -17.16
C GLU A 142 -9.74 -8.44 -17.03
N SER A 143 -11.06 -8.42 -16.82
CA SER A 143 -11.88 -9.65 -16.71
C SER A 143 -11.98 -10.44 -18.02
N LEU A 144 -11.82 -9.77 -19.15
CA LEU A 144 -11.76 -10.39 -20.50
C LEU A 144 -10.34 -10.84 -20.87
N GLY A 145 -9.34 -10.66 -19.97
CA GLY A 145 -7.95 -11.02 -20.23
C GLY A 145 -7.18 -10.01 -21.12
N TRP A 146 -7.76 -8.85 -21.43
CA TRP A 146 -7.12 -7.78 -22.20
C TRP A 146 -6.15 -6.96 -21.34
N ARG A 147 -5.07 -7.61 -20.89
CA ARG A 147 -4.11 -7.04 -19.94
C ARG A 147 -3.52 -5.70 -20.34
N ALA A 148 -3.29 -5.46 -21.63
CA ALA A 148 -2.75 -4.18 -22.13
C ALA A 148 -3.68 -2.99 -21.83
N ALA A 149 -5.00 -3.22 -21.84
CA ALA A 149 -6.02 -2.22 -21.54
C ALA A 149 -6.54 -2.31 -20.09
N GLY A 150 -6.00 -3.22 -19.29
CA GLY A 150 -6.43 -3.51 -17.92
C GLY A 150 -5.82 -2.58 -16.87
N ILE A 151 -6.01 -2.96 -15.62
CA ILE A 151 -5.58 -2.22 -14.43
C ILE A 151 -4.07 -2.38 -14.21
N HIS A 152 -3.53 -3.59 -14.39
CA HIS A 152 -2.12 -3.88 -14.16
C HIS A 152 -1.26 -3.50 -15.35
N MET A 153 -0.15 -2.81 -15.08
CA MET A 153 0.85 -2.46 -16.08
C MET A 153 1.98 -3.51 -16.09
N ARG A 154 2.58 -3.74 -17.24
CA ARG A 154 3.81 -4.54 -17.28
C ARG A 154 4.98 -3.73 -16.73
N ALA A 155 5.82 -4.38 -15.93
CA ALA A 155 7.11 -3.81 -15.59
C ALA A 155 7.94 -3.59 -16.87
N PRO A 156 8.71 -2.49 -16.95
CA PRO A 156 9.59 -2.24 -18.08
C PRO A 156 10.67 -3.33 -18.18
N THR A 157 11.15 -3.59 -19.39
CA THR A 157 12.22 -4.57 -19.62
C THR A 157 13.55 -4.13 -19.05
N MET A 158 13.79 -2.82 -19.00
CA MET A 158 14.95 -2.22 -18.33
C MET A 158 14.51 -1.45 -17.09
N PRO A 159 15.22 -1.60 -15.96
CA PRO A 159 14.90 -0.89 -14.73
C PRO A 159 14.95 0.63 -14.93
N THR A 160 13.89 1.32 -14.55
CA THR A 160 13.73 2.78 -14.71
C THR A 160 12.70 3.32 -13.73
N VAL A 161 12.52 4.65 -13.71
CA VAL A 161 11.42 5.31 -13.00
C VAL A 161 10.20 5.36 -13.90
N VAL A 162 9.08 4.86 -13.41
CA VAL A 162 7.81 4.80 -14.16
C VAL A 162 6.76 5.64 -13.43
N GLU A 163 6.11 6.55 -14.15
CA GLU A 163 4.92 7.23 -13.66
C GLU A 163 3.71 6.31 -13.82
N VAL A 164 2.94 6.18 -12.74
CA VAL A 164 1.78 5.29 -12.65
C VAL A 164 0.56 6.03 -12.13
N GLU A 165 -0.63 5.48 -12.34
CA GLU A 165 -1.83 6.04 -11.72
C GLU A 165 -1.97 5.59 -10.26
N ALA A 166 -1.46 4.41 -9.91
CA ALA A 166 -1.39 3.93 -8.53
C ALA A 166 -0.25 2.92 -8.34
N CYS A 167 0.35 2.94 -7.15
CA CYS A 167 1.29 1.92 -6.67
C CYS A 167 0.66 1.10 -5.53
N SER A 168 1.37 0.11 -5.01
CA SER A 168 0.90 -0.73 -3.92
C SER A 168 1.07 -0.05 -2.57
N GLY A 169 0.06 -0.13 -1.69
CA GLY A 169 0.16 0.29 -0.29
C GLY A 169 1.16 -0.50 0.55
N ALA A 170 1.72 -1.59 0.00
CA ALA A 170 2.73 -2.38 0.69
C ALA A 170 4.07 -1.64 0.88
N LEU A 171 4.37 -0.67 0.00
CA LEU A 171 5.50 0.24 0.14
C LEU A 171 5.15 1.57 -0.51
N MET A 172 5.07 2.65 0.28
CA MET A 172 4.82 4.00 -0.22
C MET A 172 5.69 5.00 0.57
N LEU A 173 6.58 5.71 -0.12
CA LEU A 173 7.38 6.78 0.45
C LEU A 173 6.80 8.13 -0.02
N LEU A 174 6.56 9.03 0.92
CA LEU A 174 6.04 10.38 0.66
C LEU A 174 6.50 11.37 1.72
N GLU A 175 6.43 12.65 1.43
CA GLU A 175 6.64 13.68 2.45
C GLU A 175 5.51 13.69 3.47
N LYS A 176 5.87 13.96 4.73
CA LYS A 176 4.89 14.15 5.80
C LYS A 176 3.90 15.28 5.46
N SER A 177 4.39 16.36 4.87
CA SER A 177 3.58 17.49 4.39
C SER A 177 2.56 17.07 3.31
N VAL A 178 2.94 16.18 2.39
CA VAL A 178 2.04 15.62 1.39
C VAL A 178 1.00 14.71 2.06
N PHE A 179 1.42 13.85 2.97
CA PHE A 179 0.51 12.99 3.74
C PHE A 179 -0.55 13.83 4.46
N ASP A 180 -0.13 14.91 5.14
CA ASP A 180 -1.01 15.81 5.87
C ASP A 180 -1.96 16.58 4.93
N SER A 181 -1.47 17.07 3.79
CA SER A 181 -2.29 17.78 2.80
C SER A 181 -3.37 16.88 2.18
N LEU A 182 -3.13 15.58 2.14
CA LEU A 182 -4.09 14.57 1.72
C LEU A 182 -5.03 14.13 2.86
N ASN A 183 -4.86 14.64 4.09
CA ASN A 183 -5.53 14.14 5.31
C ASN A 183 -5.31 12.63 5.52
N GLY A 184 -4.12 12.13 5.20
CA GLY A 184 -3.78 10.72 5.30
C GLY A 184 -4.60 9.83 4.38
N PHE A 185 -4.78 8.57 4.79
CA PHE A 185 -5.67 7.62 4.14
C PHE A 185 -7.14 7.88 4.50
N ASP A 186 -8.05 7.58 3.58
CA ASP A 186 -9.49 7.61 3.82
C ASP A 186 -9.88 6.41 4.70
N GLU A 187 -10.29 6.67 5.94
CA GLU A 187 -10.54 5.65 6.98
C GLU A 187 -11.78 4.79 6.73
N ASP A 188 -12.65 5.19 5.81
CA ASP A 188 -13.77 4.35 5.40
C ASP A 188 -13.33 3.12 4.57
N TYR A 189 -12.04 3.05 4.17
CA TYR A 189 -11.44 1.82 3.65
C TYR A 189 -10.83 1.02 4.81
N PHE A 190 -11.49 -0.05 5.19
CA PHE A 190 -10.96 -0.93 6.23
C PHE A 190 -9.67 -1.64 5.78
N LEU A 191 -9.68 -2.17 4.55
CA LEU A 191 -8.56 -2.89 3.93
C LEU A 191 -8.80 -2.97 2.42
N HIS A 192 -7.77 -2.74 1.62
CA HIS A 192 -7.76 -2.65 0.16
C HIS A 192 -8.50 -1.45 -0.44
N CYS A 193 -7.95 -0.93 -1.50
CA CYS A 193 -8.34 0.26 -2.26
C CYS A 193 -8.01 1.61 -1.59
N GLU A 194 -7.58 1.64 -0.33
CA GLU A 194 -7.08 2.83 0.33
C GLU A 194 -5.84 3.40 -0.37
N ASP A 195 -4.98 2.53 -0.90
CA ASP A 195 -3.80 2.89 -1.68
C ASP A 195 -4.17 3.51 -3.04
N LEU A 196 -5.17 2.95 -3.71
CA LEU A 196 -5.72 3.51 -4.94
C LEU A 196 -6.32 4.90 -4.70
N ASP A 197 -7.08 5.05 -3.60
CA ASP A 197 -7.67 6.31 -3.19
C ASP A 197 -6.61 7.38 -2.93
N LEU A 198 -5.59 7.06 -2.12
CA LEU A 198 -4.50 7.99 -1.80
C LEU A 198 -3.77 8.45 -3.06
N CYS A 199 -3.41 7.51 -3.95
CA CYS A 199 -2.76 7.83 -5.22
C CYS A 199 -3.62 8.72 -6.11
N ARG A 200 -4.93 8.47 -6.18
CA ARG A 200 -5.84 9.30 -6.99
C ARG A 200 -6.00 10.69 -6.43
N ARG A 201 -6.12 10.84 -5.10
CA ARG A 201 -6.16 12.16 -4.43
C ARG A 201 -4.86 12.94 -4.62
N ALA A 202 -3.69 12.28 -4.54
CA ALA A 202 -2.41 12.92 -4.84
C ALA A 202 -2.38 13.48 -6.26
N ARG A 203 -2.82 12.70 -7.27
CA ARG A 203 -2.89 13.16 -8.66
C ARG A 203 -3.92 14.27 -8.90
N GLN A 204 -5.01 14.33 -8.12
CA GLN A 204 -5.95 15.45 -8.14
C GLN A 204 -5.30 16.76 -7.66
N LEU A 205 -4.33 16.68 -6.75
CA LEU A 205 -3.48 17.79 -6.33
C LEU A 205 -2.32 18.08 -7.31
N LYS A 206 -2.32 17.45 -8.51
CA LYS A 206 -1.28 17.55 -9.54
C LYS A 206 0.08 16.96 -9.10
N LEU A 207 0.09 16.11 -8.09
CA LEU A 207 1.26 15.38 -7.67
C LEU A 207 1.38 14.07 -8.45
N ARG A 208 2.61 13.69 -8.77
CA ARG A 208 2.92 12.47 -9.52
C ARG A 208 3.06 11.27 -8.58
N VAL A 209 2.69 10.10 -9.07
CA VAL A 209 2.92 8.81 -8.40
C VAL A 209 3.94 8.05 -9.22
N LEU A 210 5.07 7.72 -8.61
CA LEU A 210 6.20 7.08 -9.29
C LEU A 210 6.49 5.70 -8.72
N VAL A 211 7.01 4.81 -9.55
CA VAL A 211 7.62 3.54 -9.14
C VAL A 211 9.04 3.50 -9.69
N ASP A 212 10.02 3.41 -8.81
CA ASP A 212 11.40 3.18 -9.21
C ASP A 212 11.67 1.68 -9.32
N THR A 213 11.68 1.16 -10.54
CA THR A 213 11.86 -0.27 -10.78
C THR A 213 13.31 -0.74 -10.65
N ARG A 214 14.26 0.18 -10.39
CA ARG A 214 15.65 -0.12 -10.03
C ARG A 214 15.75 -0.58 -8.57
N VAL A 215 14.86 -0.06 -7.70
CA VAL A 215 14.70 -0.49 -6.30
C VAL A 215 13.73 -1.66 -6.26
N ARG A 216 14.18 -2.81 -5.73
CA ARG A 216 13.45 -4.08 -5.79
C ARG A 216 13.28 -4.64 -4.38
N VAL A 217 12.05 -4.66 -3.88
CA VAL A 217 11.72 -5.03 -2.49
C VAL A 217 10.92 -6.33 -2.47
N VAL A 218 11.35 -7.30 -1.66
CA VAL A 218 10.61 -8.55 -1.46
C VAL A 218 9.37 -8.28 -0.62
N HIS A 219 8.22 -8.73 -1.10
CA HIS A 219 6.94 -8.67 -0.40
C HIS A 219 6.29 -10.06 -0.41
N ASP A 220 6.37 -10.76 0.70
CA ASP A 220 5.82 -12.13 0.83
C ASP A 220 4.34 -12.09 1.19
N LYS A 221 3.52 -12.03 0.16
CA LYS A 221 2.08 -11.84 0.31
C LYS A 221 1.39 -12.97 1.07
N GLY A 222 0.53 -12.58 1.97
CA GLY A 222 -0.57 -13.43 2.41
C GLY A 222 -0.48 -13.94 3.84
N THR A 223 0.56 -13.62 4.60
CA THR A 223 0.68 -14.08 5.99
C THR A 223 -0.52 -13.65 6.86
N SER A 224 -0.84 -12.38 6.89
CA SER A 224 -1.97 -11.88 7.70
C SER A 224 -3.33 -12.05 7.02
N SER A 225 -3.40 -11.99 5.68
CA SER A 225 -4.68 -12.05 4.93
C SER A 225 -5.19 -13.48 4.69
N SER A 226 -4.33 -14.47 4.68
CA SER A 226 -4.72 -15.89 4.52
C SER A 226 -5.51 -16.44 5.70
N ALA A 227 -5.32 -15.88 6.89
CA ALA A 227 -6.03 -16.32 8.10
C ALA A 227 -7.52 -15.87 8.13
N VAL A 228 -7.90 -14.86 7.34
CA VAL A 228 -9.26 -14.26 7.38
C VAL A 228 -9.84 -14.01 5.97
N PRO A 229 -9.93 -15.04 5.12
CA PRO A 229 -10.24 -14.85 3.69
C PRO A 229 -11.61 -14.23 3.44
N ARG A 230 -12.62 -14.51 4.29
CA ARG A 230 -13.96 -13.93 4.18
C ARG A 230 -13.96 -12.42 4.47
N LEU A 231 -13.23 -12.00 5.52
CA LEU A 231 -13.08 -10.59 5.86
C LEU A 231 -12.38 -9.83 4.72
N VAL A 232 -11.31 -10.41 4.17
CA VAL A 232 -10.57 -9.85 3.04
C VAL A 232 -11.46 -9.73 1.79
N ALA A 233 -12.26 -10.75 1.48
CA ALA A 233 -13.20 -10.70 0.34
C ALA A 233 -14.26 -9.60 0.52
N GLN A 234 -14.80 -9.46 1.74
CA GLN A 234 -15.77 -8.42 2.07
C GLN A 234 -15.14 -7.02 2.00
N ALA A 235 -13.94 -6.84 2.54
CA ALA A 235 -13.22 -5.58 2.50
C ALA A 235 -12.91 -5.16 1.06
N LYS A 236 -12.42 -6.07 0.22
CA LYS A 236 -12.22 -5.82 -1.23
C LYS A 236 -13.50 -5.39 -1.93
N TYR A 237 -14.60 -6.07 -1.65
CA TYR A 237 -15.90 -5.74 -2.25
C TYR A 237 -16.34 -4.33 -1.86
N ARG A 238 -16.32 -4.02 -0.56
CA ARG A 238 -16.71 -2.70 -0.04
C ARG A 238 -15.78 -1.60 -0.54
N GLY A 239 -14.47 -1.84 -0.51
CA GLY A 239 -13.45 -0.88 -0.96
C GLY A 239 -13.59 -0.55 -2.44
N MET A 240 -13.80 -1.56 -3.31
CA MET A 240 -14.03 -1.34 -4.73
C MET A 240 -15.31 -0.56 -5.01
N LEU A 241 -16.40 -0.83 -4.30
CA LEU A 241 -17.65 -0.07 -4.45
C LEU A 241 -17.45 1.38 -3.98
N ARG A 242 -16.84 1.60 -2.81
CA ARG A 242 -16.54 2.95 -2.31
C ARG A 242 -15.69 3.74 -3.30
N TYR A 243 -14.62 3.12 -3.84
CA TYR A 243 -13.77 3.76 -4.83
C TYR A 243 -14.57 4.17 -6.07
N PHE A 244 -15.38 3.27 -6.61
CA PHE A 244 -16.24 3.55 -7.75
C PHE A 244 -17.25 4.68 -7.45
N GLU A 245 -17.92 4.64 -6.32
CA GLU A 245 -18.89 5.66 -5.90
C GLU A 245 -18.24 7.03 -5.72
N LYS A 246 -17.06 7.07 -5.09
CA LYS A 246 -16.34 8.30 -4.80
C LYS A 246 -15.83 9.00 -6.07
N PHE A 247 -15.35 8.24 -7.05
CA PHE A 247 -14.59 8.81 -8.16
C PHE A 247 -15.24 8.68 -9.54
N ASP A 248 -15.98 7.62 -9.79
CA ASP A 248 -16.39 7.27 -11.16
C ASP A 248 -17.91 7.21 -11.35
N ALA A 249 -18.69 6.96 -10.29
CA ALA A 249 -20.13 6.76 -10.41
C ALA A 249 -20.86 7.97 -11.03
N ALA A 250 -20.50 9.20 -10.64
CA ALA A 250 -21.16 10.40 -11.15
C ALA A 250 -21.05 10.55 -12.67
N GLN A 251 -19.95 10.10 -13.26
CA GLN A 251 -19.64 10.17 -14.69
C GLN A 251 -20.02 8.91 -15.47
N THR A 252 -20.53 7.86 -14.77
CA THR A 252 -20.89 6.58 -15.36
C THR A 252 -22.39 6.54 -15.65
N SER A 253 -22.78 6.12 -16.85
CA SER A 253 -24.20 5.98 -17.22
C SER A 253 -24.92 4.95 -16.34
N TRP A 254 -26.22 5.15 -16.12
CA TRP A 254 -27.02 4.29 -15.25
C TRP A 254 -26.96 2.78 -15.61
N PRO A 255 -27.05 2.36 -16.88
CA PRO A 255 -26.94 0.93 -17.20
C PRO A 255 -25.56 0.36 -16.83
N LEU A 256 -24.49 1.11 -17.11
CA LEU A 256 -23.13 0.67 -16.80
C LEU A 256 -22.89 0.61 -15.28
N ARG A 257 -23.47 1.53 -14.47
CA ARG A 257 -23.44 1.42 -13.00
C ARG A 257 -24.02 0.10 -12.52
N ARG A 258 -25.18 -0.32 -13.09
CA ARG A 258 -25.81 -1.61 -12.73
C ARG A 258 -24.90 -2.79 -13.06
N VAL A 259 -24.20 -2.75 -14.21
CA VAL A 259 -23.23 -3.78 -14.58
C VAL A 259 -22.06 -3.82 -13.59
N VAL A 260 -21.55 -2.66 -13.16
CA VAL A 260 -20.46 -2.58 -12.17
C VAL A 260 -20.88 -3.19 -10.83
N TYR A 261 -22.06 -2.80 -10.29
CA TYR A 261 -22.56 -3.34 -9.02
C TYR A 261 -22.79 -4.86 -9.09
N LEU A 262 -23.42 -5.34 -10.17
CA LEU A 262 -23.65 -6.77 -10.37
C LEU A 262 -22.34 -7.54 -10.51
N GLY A 263 -21.39 -7.03 -11.29
CA GLY A 263 -20.08 -7.66 -11.49
C GLY A 263 -19.27 -7.71 -10.18
N ALA A 264 -19.28 -6.63 -9.40
CA ALA A 264 -18.64 -6.59 -8.08
C ALA A 264 -19.28 -7.59 -7.12
N TRP A 265 -20.62 -7.67 -7.10
CA TRP A 265 -21.37 -8.63 -6.26
C TRP A 265 -21.10 -10.08 -6.66
N LEU A 266 -21.13 -10.41 -7.95
CA LEU A 266 -20.81 -11.75 -8.45
C LEU A 266 -19.40 -12.17 -8.07
N ARG A 267 -18.43 -11.29 -8.26
CA ARG A 267 -17.03 -11.55 -7.87
C ARG A 267 -16.89 -11.81 -6.36
N TYR A 268 -17.59 -11.03 -5.55
CA TYR A 268 -17.63 -11.24 -4.09
C TYR A 268 -18.24 -12.60 -3.73
N ARG A 269 -19.37 -12.97 -4.32
CA ARG A 269 -20.02 -14.28 -4.09
C ARG A 269 -19.11 -15.44 -4.48
N LEU A 270 -18.43 -15.35 -5.63
CA LEU A 270 -17.45 -16.35 -6.05
C LEU A 270 -16.25 -16.44 -5.10
N ALA A 271 -15.77 -15.31 -4.57
CA ALA A 271 -14.69 -15.31 -3.58
C ALA A 271 -15.11 -16.00 -2.27
N LEU A 272 -16.34 -15.77 -1.80
CA LEU A 272 -16.88 -16.45 -0.61
C LEU A 272 -17.00 -17.97 -0.81
N LEU A 273 -17.46 -18.43 -1.98
CA LEU A 273 -17.53 -19.86 -2.28
C LEU A 273 -16.15 -20.51 -2.25
N ARG A 274 -15.13 -19.86 -2.81
CA ARG A 274 -13.75 -20.37 -2.80
C ARG A 274 -13.09 -20.36 -1.40
N SER A 275 -13.56 -19.55 -0.47
CA SER A 275 -13.07 -19.48 0.91
C SER A 275 -13.76 -20.46 1.86
N SER A 276 -14.71 -21.25 1.37
CA SER A 276 -15.48 -22.24 2.14
C SER A 276 -14.97 -23.67 1.92
N PHE A 277 -13.97 -23.84 1.08
CA PHE A 277 -13.23 -25.07 0.82
C PHE A 277 -11.74 -24.85 1.14
#